data_0f0b222d9f31c3f891697e835d87525b
#
_entry.id   0f0b222d9f31c3f891697e835d87525b
#
_cell.length_a   1.000
_cell.length_b   1.000
_cell.length_c   1.000
_cell.angle_alpha   90.00
_cell.angle_beta   90.00
_cell.angle_gamma   90.00
#
_symmetry.space_group_name_H-M   'P 1'
#
loop_
_entity.id
_entity.type
_entity.pdbx_description
1 polymer ?
#
loop_
_entity_poly.entity_id
_entity_poly.type
_entity_poly.pdbx_seq_one_letter_code
_entity_poly.pdbx_strand_id
1 'polypeptide(L)'
;MNTGFDLEKLQLELESIEFDMSQFDFDIFKDEKWSDQFDEEYRDKDGNVNTLEKLKNNPSETKLKDRFVVPPFSVLNTESGDWQTRKRSWLELGIKSEVGREENLVFSKSLQTPTLNGTSVFDPVLCEVSYRWFSPTNVGEVKILDCFAGGSVRGVVAERLGHNYTGVDLREEQVQSNYNNAEEIGCDMSKLNWITGDSKNIDTLVDGKFDLVFTCPPYFDLEVYSDDENDISNMEYEDFEEVYKEILVKTVDKLKNNRFAIVVISDVRDKKGFYRDLVGLTKEAMKESGALFYNDIILKNANASGAIRANGMMKNRKVVRLHQNVLVFFKGDPKKIKEDFEPLEEIGDFFE
;
A
#
# COMPACT_ATOMS: atom_id res chain seq x y z
N MET A 1 -2.79 -27.61 -8.11
CA MET A 1 -2.94 -28.36 -6.85
C MET A 1 -3.80 -27.52 -5.94
N ASN A 2 -4.96 -28.04 -5.58
CA ASN A 2 -5.98 -27.32 -4.84
C ASN A 2 -5.56 -27.31 -3.36
N THR A 3 -5.00 -26.21 -2.86
CA THR A 3 -4.74 -25.98 -1.44
C THR A 3 -5.97 -25.40 -0.77
N GLY A 4 -7.10 -26.09 -0.94
CA GLY A 4 -8.27 -25.83 -0.14
C GLY A 4 -7.91 -26.08 1.34
N PHE A 5 -8.13 -25.07 2.18
CA PHE A 5 -8.01 -25.22 3.62
C PHE A 5 -9.00 -26.32 4.04
N ASP A 6 -8.48 -27.45 4.49
CA ASP A 6 -9.30 -28.59 4.93
C ASP A 6 -9.85 -28.28 6.34
N LEU A 7 -11.04 -27.70 6.35
CA LEU A 7 -11.71 -27.29 7.60
C LEU A 7 -12.02 -28.50 8.53
N GLU A 8 -12.25 -29.70 7.96
CA GLU A 8 -12.45 -30.90 8.77
C GLU A 8 -11.16 -31.31 9.48
N LYS A 9 -10.03 -31.19 8.77
CA LYS A 9 -8.72 -31.47 9.37
C LYS A 9 -8.34 -30.45 10.43
N LEU A 10 -8.64 -29.16 10.19
CA LEU A 10 -8.43 -28.11 11.18
C LEU A 10 -9.30 -28.34 12.43
N GLN A 11 -10.55 -28.74 12.24
CA GLN A 11 -11.46 -29.02 13.36
C GLN A 11 -10.96 -30.21 14.19
N LEU A 12 -10.49 -31.29 13.55
CA LEU A 12 -9.89 -32.43 14.21
C LEU A 12 -8.58 -32.06 14.96
N GLU A 13 -7.77 -31.18 14.35
CA GLU A 13 -6.55 -30.68 15.00
C GLU A 13 -6.90 -29.79 16.22
N LEU A 14 -7.92 -28.94 16.12
CA LEU A 14 -8.39 -28.10 17.23
C LEU A 14 -9.00 -28.92 18.37
N GLU A 15 -9.75 -30.00 18.06
CA GLU A 15 -10.31 -30.89 19.02
C GLU A 15 -9.24 -31.78 19.74
N SER A 16 -8.10 -31.99 19.08
CA SER A 16 -6.95 -32.72 19.64
C SER A 16 -6.05 -31.89 20.56
N ILE A 17 -6.20 -30.58 20.54
CA ILE A 17 -5.46 -29.69 21.43
C ILE A 17 -6.28 -29.53 22.70
N GLU A 18 -5.85 -30.18 23.78
CA GLU A 18 -6.33 -29.87 25.15
C GLU A 18 -5.84 -28.46 25.54
N PHE A 19 -6.47 -27.44 24.96
CA PHE A 19 -6.15 -26.07 25.26
C PHE A 19 -7.11 -25.60 26.34
N ASP A 20 -6.58 -25.35 27.52
CA ASP A 20 -7.37 -24.79 28.62
C ASP A 20 -7.70 -23.32 28.33
N MET A 21 -8.86 -23.10 27.70
CA MET A 21 -9.38 -21.79 27.37
C MET A 21 -9.70 -20.92 28.59
N SER A 22 -9.75 -21.53 29.80
CA SER A 22 -10.03 -20.79 31.05
C SER A 22 -8.88 -19.87 31.48
N GLN A 23 -7.68 -20.07 30.91
CA GLN A 23 -6.53 -19.22 31.16
C GLN A 23 -6.57 -17.88 30.37
N PHE A 24 -7.46 -17.76 29.39
CA PHE A 24 -7.70 -16.54 28.65
C PHE A 24 -8.95 -15.88 29.19
N ASP A 25 -8.81 -14.68 29.72
CA ASP A 25 -9.95 -13.89 30.20
C ASP A 25 -10.72 -13.33 28.99
N PHE A 26 -11.65 -14.15 28.46
CA PHE A 26 -12.57 -13.75 27.39
C PHE A 26 -13.75 -12.92 27.88
N ASP A 27 -13.79 -12.54 29.15
CA ASP A 27 -14.82 -11.62 29.66
C ASP A 27 -14.77 -10.24 29.00
N ILE A 28 -13.62 -9.90 28.34
CA ILE A 28 -13.48 -8.74 27.45
C ILE A 28 -14.55 -8.74 26.34
N PHE A 29 -14.98 -9.91 25.87
CA PHE A 29 -16.00 -10.03 24.82
C PHE A 29 -17.44 -9.99 25.33
N LYS A 30 -17.64 -9.93 26.64
CA LYS A 30 -18.96 -9.79 27.28
C LYS A 30 -19.32 -8.32 27.57
N ASP A 31 -18.39 -7.39 27.35
CA ASP A 31 -18.67 -5.97 27.52
C ASP A 31 -19.59 -5.50 26.38
N GLU A 32 -20.83 -5.10 26.73
CA GLU A 32 -21.87 -4.66 25.79
C GLU A 32 -21.39 -3.56 24.83
N LYS A 33 -20.35 -2.80 25.19
CA LYS A 33 -19.72 -1.79 24.33
C LYS A 33 -19.01 -2.35 23.10
N TRP A 34 -18.60 -3.61 23.11
CA TRP A 34 -18.01 -4.26 21.94
C TRP A 34 -19.08 -4.83 21.00
N SER A 35 -20.27 -5.17 21.53
CA SER A 35 -21.37 -5.69 20.72
C SER A 35 -21.91 -4.66 19.73
N ASP A 36 -21.80 -3.35 20.05
CA ASP A 36 -22.29 -2.28 19.20
C ASP A 36 -21.33 -1.95 18.02
N GLN A 37 -20.13 -2.55 18.01
CA GLN A 37 -19.16 -2.38 16.92
C GLN A 37 -19.22 -3.48 15.85
N PHE A 38 -19.92 -4.59 16.12
CA PHE A 38 -20.23 -5.57 15.09
C PHE A 38 -21.39 -5.04 14.26
N ASP A 39 -21.16 -4.83 12.96
CA ASP A 39 -22.15 -4.38 12.03
C ASP A 39 -23.45 -5.19 12.16
N GLU A 40 -24.59 -4.52 12.14
CA GLU A 40 -25.94 -5.13 12.15
C GLU A 40 -26.12 -6.22 11.08
N GLU A 41 -25.31 -6.17 10.03
CA GLU A 41 -25.26 -7.11 8.90
C GLU A 41 -24.92 -8.57 9.33
N TYR A 42 -24.25 -8.77 10.47
CA TYR A 42 -23.91 -10.10 10.99
C TYR A 42 -24.88 -10.63 12.06
N ARG A 43 -25.96 -9.88 12.33
CA ARG A 43 -26.99 -10.31 13.29
C ARG A 43 -28.24 -10.76 12.54
N ASP A 44 -28.83 -11.87 12.99
CA ASP A 44 -30.16 -12.24 12.55
C ASP A 44 -31.23 -11.32 13.17
N LYS A 45 -32.49 -11.48 12.72
CA LYS A 45 -33.61 -10.66 13.20
C LYS A 45 -33.87 -10.77 14.70
N ASP A 46 -33.27 -11.77 15.35
CA ASP A 46 -33.39 -12.07 16.79
C ASP A 46 -32.14 -11.58 17.55
N GLY A 47 -31.20 -10.91 16.87
CA GLY A 47 -30.00 -10.32 17.46
C GLY A 47 -28.83 -11.30 17.67
N ASN A 48 -28.94 -12.57 17.20
CA ASN A 48 -27.87 -13.56 17.33
C ASN A 48 -26.83 -13.38 16.22
N VAL A 49 -25.55 -13.54 16.57
CA VAL A 49 -24.47 -13.55 15.59
C VAL A 49 -24.64 -14.75 14.65
N ASN A 50 -24.64 -14.51 13.35
CA ASN A 50 -24.73 -15.58 12.36
C ASN A 50 -23.55 -16.54 12.53
N THR A 51 -23.80 -17.76 12.91
CA THR A 51 -22.78 -18.78 13.10
C THR A 51 -22.19 -19.21 11.76
N LEU A 52 -20.95 -19.71 11.77
CA LEU A 52 -20.23 -20.25 10.61
C LEU A 52 -21.05 -21.24 9.76
N GLU A 53 -22.08 -21.91 10.32
CA GLU A 53 -22.98 -22.79 9.60
C GLU A 53 -23.88 -22.06 8.59
N LYS A 54 -24.34 -20.83 8.89
CA LYS A 54 -25.11 -20.03 7.93
C LYS A 54 -24.24 -19.50 6.81
N LEU A 55 -22.95 -19.20 7.09
CA LEU A 55 -21.97 -18.80 6.08
C LEU A 55 -21.65 -19.94 5.09
N LYS A 56 -21.72 -21.20 5.52
CA LYS A 56 -21.50 -22.38 4.66
C LYS A 56 -22.63 -22.65 3.66
N ASN A 57 -23.84 -22.14 3.91
CA ASN A 57 -25.04 -22.49 3.17
C ASN A 57 -25.58 -21.38 2.26
N ASN A 58 -24.83 -20.29 2.08
CA ASN A 58 -25.23 -19.21 1.16
C ASN A 58 -24.42 -19.30 -0.15
N PRO A 59 -24.98 -19.92 -1.21
CA PRO A 59 -24.27 -20.12 -2.48
C PRO A 59 -24.05 -18.83 -3.29
N SER A 60 -24.53 -17.67 -2.81
CA SER A 60 -24.40 -16.38 -3.49
C SER A 60 -23.20 -15.54 -3.01
N GLU A 61 -22.36 -16.07 -2.13
CA GLU A 61 -21.19 -15.33 -1.70
C GLU A 61 -20.09 -15.39 -2.76
N THR A 62 -19.99 -14.33 -3.52
CA THR A 62 -18.81 -13.95 -4.28
C THR A 62 -17.59 -14.14 -3.41
N LYS A 63 -16.58 -14.83 -3.93
CA LYS A 63 -15.32 -15.00 -3.20
C LYS A 63 -14.80 -13.61 -2.85
N LEU A 64 -14.22 -13.43 -1.66
CA LEU A 64 -13.69 -12.14 -1.21
C LEU A 64 -12.79 -11.47 -2.24
N LYS A 65 -12.05 -12.27 -3.02
CA LYS A 65 -11.18 -11.77 -4.10
C LYS A 65 -11.96 -11.14 -5.27
N ASP A 66 -13.15 -11.63 -5.56
CA ASP A 66 -13.95 -11.13 -6.68
C ASP A 66 -14.57 -9.76 -6.34
N ARG A 67 -14.73 -9.48 -5.03
CA ARG A 67 -15.20 -8.19 -4.52
C ARG A 67 -14.08 -7.23 -4.17
N PHE A 68 -12.94 -7.70 -3.66
CA PHE A 68 -11.90 -6.87 -3.07
C PHE A 68 -10.54 -6.95 -3.79
N VAL A 69 -10.43 -7.57 -4.97
CA VAL A 69 -9.17 -7.90 -5.67
C VAL A 69 -8.40 -9.01 -4.95
N VAL A 70 -8.22 -8.85 -3.66
CA VAL A 70 -7.63 -9.81 -2.72
C VAL A 70 -8.41 -9.76 -1.40
N PRO A 71 -8.37 -10.82 -0.58
CA PRO A 71 -9.01 -10.79 0.74
C PRO A 71 -8.49 -9.59 1.57
N PRO A 72 -9.39 -8.78 2.19
CA PRO A 72 -9.02 -7.57 2.90
C PRO A 72 -8.44 -7.88 4.29
N PHE A 73 -7.30 -8.55 4.32
CA PHE A 73 -6.58 -8.88 5.53
C PHE A 73 -5.39 -7.95 5.76
N SER A 74 -4.95 -7.84 6.99
CA SER A 74 -3.81 -6.99 7.36
C SER A 74 -2.46 -7.46 6.78
N VAL A 75 -2.40 -8.67 6.20
CA VAL A 75 -1.21 -9.18 5.49
C VAL A 75 -1.60 -9.48 4.05
N LEU A 76 -1.02 -8.73 3.13
CA LEU A 76 -1.13 -8.95 1.68
C LEU A 76 0.07 -9.76 1.22
N ASN A 77 -0.18 -10.91 0.59
CA ASN A 77 0.87 -11.79 0.13
C ASN A 77 1.09 -11.68 -1.38
N THR A 78 2.17 -11.01 -1.79
CA THR A 78 2.49 -10.82 -3.21
C THR A 78 2.87 -12.11 -3.93
N GLU A 79 3.13 -13.21 -3.20
CA GLU A 79 3.45 -14.53 -3.78
C GLU A 79 2.19 -15.37 -4.05
N SER A 80 0.99 -14.94 -3.62
CA SER A 80 -0.24 -15.69 -3.88
C SER A 80 -0.54 -15.76 -5.39
N GLY A 81 -1.14 -16.86 -5.82
CA GLY A 81 -1.43 -17.10 -7.24
C GLY A 81 -2.35 -16.02 -7.84
N ASP A 82 -3.35 -15.58 -7.09
CA ASP A 82 -4.29 -14.53 -7.52
C ASP A 82 -3.57 -13.19 -7.70
N TRP A 83 -2.70 -12.80 -6.75
CA TRP A 83 -1.86 -11.60 -6.86
C TRP A 83 -0.97 -11.64 -8.09
N GLN A 84 -0.26 -12.75 -8.30
CA GLN A 84 0.66 -12.90 -9.41
C GLN A 84 -0.06 -12.93 -10.79
N THR A 85 -1.26 -13.49 -10.84
CA THR A 85 -2.08 -13.44 -12.05
C THR A 85 -2.52 -12.01 -12.35
N ARG A 86 -3.04 -11.29 -11.36
CA ARG A 86 -3.45 -9.89 -11.49
C ARG A 86 -2.27 -8.99 -11.89
N LYS A 87 -1.11 -9.20 -11.28
CA LYS A 87 0.11 -8.46 -11.61
C LYS A 87 0.53 -8.67 -13.07
N ARG A 88 0.45 -9.89 -13.58
CA ARG A 88 0.75 -10.17 -15.00
C ARG A 88 -0.18 -9.41 -15.92
N SER A 89 -1.49 -9.41 -15.66
CA SER A 89 -2.45 -8.66 -16.46
C SER A 89 -2.12 -7.17 -16.51
N TRP A 90 -1.74 -6.56 -15.38
CA TRP A 90 -1.27 -5.18 -15.36
C TRP A 90 0.00 -4.96 -16.19
N LEU A 91 0.99 -5.86 -16.11
CA LEU A 91 2.24 -5.74 -16.84
C LEU A 91 2.06 -5.96 -18.35
N GLU A 92 1.10 -6.78 -18.77
CA GLU A 92 0.72 -7.02 -20.17
C GLU A 92 0.19 -5.76 -20.86
N LEU A 93 -0.31 -4.77 -20.11
CA LEU A 93 -0.65 -3.45 -20.65
C LEU A 93 0.58 -2.65 -21.11
N GLY A 94 1.80 -3.08 -20.80
CA GLY A 94 3.03 -2.42 -21.20
C GLY A 94 3.57 -1.41 -20.17
N ILE A 95 3.17 -1.50 -18.90
CA ILE A 95 3.69 -0.64 -17.84
C ILE A 95 5.20 -0.88 -17.69
N LYS A 96 5.99 0.18 -17.88
CA LYS A 96 7.45 0.19 -17.77
C LYS A 96 7.83 1.17 -16.66
N SER A 97 8.43 0.69 -15.58
CA SER A 97 8.93 1.58 -14.51
C SER A 97 10.45 1.72 -14.50
N GLU A 98 11.14 1.02 -15.41
CA GLU A 98 12.60 0.98 -15.47
C GLU A 98 13.20 2.13 -16.27
N VAL A 99 12.38 2.83 -17.07
CA VAL A 99 12.81 3.89 -17.95
C VAL A 99 13.02 5.17 -17.13
N GLY A 100 14.18 5.80 -17.28
CA GLY A 100 14.56 7.03 -16.54
C GLY A 100 15.46 6.80 -15.32
N ARG A 101 15.85 5.55 -15.05
CA ARG A 101 16.89 5.25 -14.05
C ARG A 101 18.18 4.85 -14.76
N GLU A 102 19.28 5.51 -14.43
CA GLU A 102 20.59 5.12 -14.95
C GLU A 102 20.96 3.73 -14.44
N GLU A 103 21.67 2.94 -15.28
CA GLU A 103 22.15 1.57 -14.94
C GLU A 103 22.99 1.53 -13.65
N ASN A 104 23.46 2.67 -13.16
CA ASN A 104 24.28 2.82 -11.97
C ASN A 104 23.51 2.78 -10.64
N LEU A 105 22.18 2.98 -10.68
CA LEU A 105 21.29 3.02 -9.50
C LEU A 105 20.78 1.63 -9.10
N VAL A 106 21.24 0.59 -9.75
CA VAL A 106 20.78 -0.79 -9.49
C VAL A 106 21.51 -1.35 -8.28
N PHE A 107 20.78 -1.66 -7.24
CA PHE A 107 21.26 -2.36 -6.01
C PHE A 107 21.94 -3.73 -6.25
N SER A 108 22.12 -4.16 -7.49
CA SER A 108 22.55 -5.51 -7.85
C SER A 108 24.01 -5.65 -8.30
N LYS A 109 24.87 -4.64 -8.17
CA LYS A 109 26.30 -4.83 -8.52
C LYS A 109 27.04 -5.91 -7.72
N SER A 110 26.46 -6.45 -6.63
CA SER A 110 27.11 -7.48 -5.80
C SER A 110 26.73 -8.93 -6.12
N LEU A 111 25.72 -9.17 -6.96
CA LEU A 111 25.28 -10.53 -7.35
C LEU A 111 25.04 -10.57 -8.87
N GLN A 112 26.07 -10.99 -9.60
CA GLN A 112 25.99 -11.26 -11.04
C GLN A 112 25.07 -12.45 -11.32
N THR A 113 23.76 -12.23 -11.25
CA THR A 113 22.76 -13.16 -11.81
C THR A 113 22.01 -12.45 -12.93
N PRO A 114 22.00 -12.99 -14.17
CA PRO A 114 21.44 -12.35 -15.35
C PRO A 114 19.91 -12.11 -15.32
N THR A 115 19.23 -12.54 -14.27
CA THR A 115 17.77 -12.48 -14.14
C THR A 115 17.27 -11.45 -13.10
N LEU A 116 18.16 -10.66 -12.50
CA LEU A 116 17.82 -9.65 -11.51
C LEU A 116 18.25 -8.23 -11.95
N ASN A 117 18.17 -7.97 -13.24
CA ASN A 117 18.24 -6.61 -13.79
C ASN A 117 16.87 -5.94 -13.57
N GLY A 118 16.60 -5.47 -12.39
CA GLY A 118 15.35 -4.81 -12.17
C GLY A 118 15.43 -3.85 -10.98
N THR A 119 15.42 -2.59 -11.26
CA THR A 119 14.78 -1.62 -10.40
C THR A 119 13.43 -2.17 -10.00
N SER A 120 13.13 -2.15 -8.71
CA SER A 120 11.84 -2.64 -8.20
C SER A 120 10.71 -1.83 -8.82
N VAL A 121 10.02 -2.39 -9.82
CA VAL A 121 8.77 -1.85 -10.34
C VAL A 121 7.79 -1.77 -9.19
N PHE A 122 7.21 -0.60 -8.93
CA PHE A 122 6.16 -0.48 -7.93
C PHE A 122 5.02 -1.46 -8.29
N ASP A 123 4.44 -2.13 -7.29
CA ASP A 123 3.48 -3.18 -7.56
C ASP A 123 2.12 -2.61 -8.01
N PRO A 124 1.67 -2.84 -9.26
CA PRO A 124 0.42 -2.30 -9.76
C PRO A 124 -0.82 -2.87 -9.05
N VAL A 125 -0.74 -4.09 -8.51
CA VAL A 125 -1.85 -4.67 -7.74
C VAL A 125 -2.01 -3.94 -6.41
N LEU A 126 -0.90 -3.52 -5.78
CA LEU A 126 -0.98 -2.69 -4.58
C LEU A 126 -1.64 -1.33 -4.87
N CYS A 127 -1.33 -0.71 -6.02
CA CYS A 127 -2.01 0.52 -6.45
C CYS A 127 -3.51 0.27 -6.59
N GLU A 128 -3.89 -0.75 -7.34
CA GLU A 128 -5.29 -1.09 -7.57
C GLU A 128 -6.05 -1.35 -6.26
N VAL A 129 -5.51 -2.18 -5.39
CA VAL A 129 -6.10 -2.48 -4.07
C VAL A 129 -6.25 -1.19 -3.26
N SER A 130 -5.21 -0.36 -3.19
CA SER A 130 -5.24 0.89 -2.44
C SER A 130 -6.28 1.86 -2.98
N TYR A 131 -6.37 2.01 -4.30
CA TYR A 131 -7.33 2.91 -4.92
C TYR A 131 -8.77 2.42 -4.75
N ARG A 132 -9.03 1.13 -4.97
CA ARG A 132 -10.38 0.56 -4.81
C ARG A 132 -10.87 0.60 -3.37
N TRP A 133 -10.00 0.31 -2.40
CA TRP A 133 -10.42 0.22 -1.00
C TRP A 133 -10.56 1.58 -0.31
N PHE A 134 -9.80 2.59 -0.74
CA PHE A 134 -9.68 3.84 0.00
C PHE A 134 -10.05 5.09 -0.80
N SER A 135 -10.50 4.96 -2.04
CA SER A 135 -11.09 6.08 -2.76
C SER A 135 -12.56 6.28 -2.39
N PRO A 136 -13.04 7.53 -2.22
CA PRO A 136 -14.45 7.78 -1.99
C PRO A 136 -15.29 7.40 -3.22
N THR A 137 -16.50 6.92 -2.99
CA THR A 137 -17.44 6.49 -4.04
C THR A 137 -18.51 7.54 -4.37
N ASN A 138 -18.69 8.51 -3.48
CA ASN A 138 -19.70 9.57 -3.62
C ASN A 138 -19.23 10.78 -4.45
N VAL A 139 -18.08 10.68 -5.12
CA VAL A 139 -17.54 11.74 -6.00
C VAL A 139 -17.51 11.25 -7.45
N GLY A 140 -17.71 12.17 -8.41
CA GLY A 140 -17.73 11.80 -9.83
C GLY A 140 -16.34 11.33 -10.34
N GLU A 141 -15.30 12.06 -10.01
CA GLU A 141 -13.91 11.72 -10.35
C GLU A 141 -13.01 11.91 -9.13
N VAL A 142 -12.35 10.84 -8.74
CA VAL A 142 -11.40 10.84 -7.62
C VAL A 142 -10.10 11.52 -8.05
N LYS A 143 -9.59 12.44 -7.23
CA LYS A 143 -8.29 13.09 -7.42
C LYS A 143 -7.28 12.52 -6.45
N ILE A 144 -6.22 11.91 -6.99
CA ILE A 144 -5.14 11.27 -6.22
C ILE A 144 -3.90 12.15 -6.27
N LEU A 145 -3.26 12.35 -5.11
CA LEU A 145 -1.99 13.07 -4.96
C LEU A 145 -0.88 12.13 -4.51
N ASP A 146 0.27 12.26 -5.17
CA ASP A 146 1.50 11.53 -4.85
C ASP A 146 2.68 12.51 -4.80
N CYS A 147 3.24 12.71 -3.62
CA CYS A 147 4.36 13.63 -3.42
C CYS A 147 5.74 13.01 -3.72
N PHE A 148 5.82 11.72 -4.03
CA PHE A 148 7.04 11.01 -4.41
C PHE A 148 6.73 10.09 -5.59
N ALA A 149 6.37 10.68 -6.73
CA ALA A 149 5.74 9.98 -7.85
C ALA A 149 6.58 8.85 -8.45
N GLY A 150 7.91 8.99 -8.52
CA GLY A 150 8.76 7.97 -9.14
C GLY A 150 8.27 7.55 -10.52
N GLY A 151 8.19 6.25 -10.78
CA GLY A 151 7.79 5.71 -12.08
C GLY A 151 6.27 5.81 -12.37
N SER A 152 5.89 5.50 -13.62
CA SER A 152 4.54 5.71 -14.17
C SER A 152 3.43 4.86 -13.54
N VAL A 153 3.77 3.77 -12.83
CA VAL A 153 2.81 2.73 -12.39
C VAL A 153 1.62 3.30 -11.64
N ARG A 154 1.87 4.17 -10.63
CA ARG A 154 0.80 4.70 -9.77
C ARG A 154 -0.17 5.58 -10.55
N GLY A 155 0.34 6.39 -11.47
CA GLY A 155 -0.49 7.21 -12.34
C GLY A 155 -1.28 6.40 -13.35
N VAL A 156 -0.62 5.47 -14.03
CA VAL A 156 -1.27 4.59 -15.02
C VAL A 156 -2.41 3.77 -14.40
N VAL A 157 -2.18 3.16 -13.23
CA VAL A 157 -3.22 2.40 -12.54
C VAL A 157 -4.38 3.31 -12.10
N ALA A 158 -4.08 4.53 -11.64
CA ALA A 158 -5.11 5.51 -11.28
C ALA A 158 -5.99 5.86 -12.49
N GLU A 159 -5.37 6.18 -13.62
CA GLU A 159 -6.07 6.53 -14.86
C GLU A 159 -6.96 5.37 -15.35
N ARG A 160 -6.43 4.15 -15.40
CA ARG A 160 -7.17 2.96 -15.81
C ARG A 160 -8.38 2.68 -14.91
N LEU A 161 -8.34 3.07 -13.65
CA LEU A 161 -9.47 3.00 -12.71
C LEU A 161 -10.41 4.22 -12.81
N GLY A 162 -10.19 5.11 -13.77
CA GLY A 162 -11.03 6.28 -14.01
C GLY A 162 -10.72 7.49 -13.13
N HIS A 163 -9.60 7.47 -12.39
CA HIS A 163 -9.19 8.53 -11.47
C HIS A 163 -8.28 9.57 -12.14
N ASN A 164 -8.24 10.78 -11.60
CA ASN A 164 -7.26 11.79 -11.92
C ASN A 164 -6.05 11.66 -10.99
N TYR A 165 -4.86 11.65 -11.54
CA TYR A 165 -3.62 11.52 -10.79
C TYR A 165 -2.75 12.77 -10.94
N THR A 166 -2.22 13.26 -9.82
CA THR A 166 -1.19 14.29 -9.77
C THR A 166 -0.02 13.76 -8.97
N GLY A 167 1.15 13.70 -9.60
CA GLY A 167 2.38 13.22 -8.97
C GLY A 167 3.51 14.25 -9.11
N VAL A 168 4.30 14.43 -8.06
CA VAL A 168 5.49 15.29 -8.05
C VAL A 168 6.73 14.41 -7.97
N ASP A 169 7.69 14.66 -8.85
CA ASP A 169 9.01 14.02 -8.82
C ASP A 169 10.09 15.09 -9.07
N LEU A 170 11.21 14.96 -8.38
CA LEU A 170 12.33 15.89 -8.47
C LEU A 170 12.99 15.87 -9.87
N ARG A 171 13.00 14.70 -10.52
CA ARG A 171 13.75 14.44 -11.74
C ARG A 171 12.88 14.61 -12.99
N GLU A 172 13.29 15.54 -13.84
CA GLU A 172 12.60 15.83 -15.12
C GLU A 172 12.60 14.60 -16.05
N GLU A 173 13.69 13.86 -16.12
CA GLU A 173 13.82 12.67 -16.96
C GLU A 173 12.82 11.59 -16.55
N GLN A 174 12.56 11.44 -15.24
CA GLN A 174 11.56 10.50 -14.74
C GLN A 174 10.16 10.95 -15.14
N VAL A 175 9.84 12.22 -14.96
CA VAL A 175 8.55 12.79 -15.35
C VAL A 175 8.30 12.60 -16.84
N GLN A 176 9.29 12.93 -17.70
CA GLN A 176 9.18 12.73 -19.15
C GLN A 176 8.99 11.26 -19.50
N SER A 177 9.72 10.38 -18.85
CA SER A 177 9.60 8.93 -19.04
C SER A 177 8.20 8.40 -18.66
N ASN A 178 7.59 8.95 -17.60
CA ASN A 178 6.24 8.60 -17.18
C ASN A 178 5.21 8.98 -18.24
N TYR A 179 5.30 10.17 -18.80
CA TYR A 179 4.44 10.62 -19.90
C TYR A 179 4.60 9.74 -21.13
N ASN A 180 5.84 9.45 -21.54
CA ASN A 180 6.10 8.60 -22.71
C ASN A 180 5.51 7.20 -22.53
N ASN A 181 5.66 6.60 -21.36
CA ASN A 181 5.07 5.28 -21.09
C ASN A 181 3.53 5.32 -21.09
N ALA A 182 2.94 6.35 -20.50
CA ALA A 182 1.48 6.52 -20.49
C ALA A 182 0.91 6.69 -21.92
N GLU A 183 1.59 7.44 -22.78
CA GLU A 183 1.23 7.57 -24.21
C GLU A 183 1.34 6.23 -24.94
N GLU A 184 2.46 5.50 -24.76
CA GLU A 184 2.68 4.19 -25.42
C GLU A 184 1.57 3.19 -25.11
N ILE A 185 1.06 3.19 -23.90
CA ILE A 185 -0.02 2.27 -23.48
C ILE A 185 -1.42 2.85 -23.69
N GLY A 186 -1.53 4.06 -24.28
CA GLY A 186 -2.80 4.68 -24.66
C GLY A 186 -3.65 5.12 -23.46
N CYS A 187 -3.03 5.75 -22.45
CA CYS A 187 -3.74 6.39 -21.35
C CYS A 187 -4.42 7.69 -21.80
N ASP A 188 -5.50 8.06 -21.12
CA ASP A 188 -6.08 9.40 -21.22
C ASP A 188 -5.18 10.41 -20.49
N MET A 189 -4.37 11.11 -21.29
CA MET A 189 -3.39 12.09 -20.79
C MET A 189 -4.03 13.25 -20.04
N SER A 190 -5.31 13.51 -20.22
CA SER A 190 -6.04 14.58 -19.50
C SER A 190 -6.23 14.23 -18.01
N LYS A 191 -6.11 12.97 -17.64
CA LYS A 191 -6.21 12.49 -16.25
C LYS A 191 -4.88 12.38 -15.53
N LEU A 192 -3.77 12.59 -16.23
CA LEU A 192 -2.42 12.40 -15.72
C LEU A 192 -1.67 13.74 -15.67
N ASN A 193 -1.17 14.08 -14.50
CA ASN A 193 -0.40 15.28 -14.26
C ASN A 193 0.86 14.96 -13.45
N TRP A 194 1.99 14.70 -14.13
CA TRP A 194 3.29 14.62 -13.47
C TRP A 194 3.99 15.96 -13.51
N ILE A 195 4.44 16.43 -12.37
CA ILE A 195 5.08 17.74 -12.18
C ILE A 195 6.53 17.50 -11.78
N THR A 196 7.46 18.12 -12.52
CA THR A 196 8.87 18.19 -12.10
C THR A 196 9.02 19.25 -11.02
N GLY A 197 9.52 18.86 -9.85
CA GLY A 197 9.76 19.84 -8.77
C GLY A 197 10.10 19.18 -7.44
N ASP A 198 10.60 19.99 -6.53
CA ASP A 198 10.88 19.59 -5.15
C ASP A 198 9.58 19.58 -4.34
N SER A 199 9.23 18.41 -3.78
CA SER A 199 8.01 18.19 -3.01
C SER A 199 7.94 19.01 -1.72
N LYS A 200 9.02 19.60 -1.24
CA LYS A 200 8.98 20.65 -0.20
C LYS A 200 8.09 21.83 -0.61
N ASN A 201 7.94 22.06 -1.90
CA ASN A 201 7.14 23.15 -2.46
C ASN A 201 5.78 22.68 -2.99
N ILE A 202 5.27 21.53 -2.55
CA ILE A 202 4.02 20.93 -3.03
C ILE A 202 2.81 21.84 -2.82
N ASP A 203 2.85 22.71 -1.83
CA ASP A 203 1.83 23.73 -1.55
C ASP A 203 1.70 24.76 -2.67
N THR A 204 2.77 25.04 -3.43
CA THR A 204 2.79 25.96 -4.56
C THR A 204 2.80 25.27 -5.93
N LEU A 205 3.33 24.06 -6.00
CA LEU A 205 3.40 23.26 -7.22
C LEU A 205 2.05 22.65 -7.61
N VAL A 206 1.21 22.36 -6.63
CA VAL A 206 -0.03 21.62 -6.83
C VAL A 206 -1.22 22.45 -6.38
N ASP A 207 -2.17 22.65 -7.27
CA ASP A 207 -3.40 23.38 -6.97
C ASP A 207 -4.53 22.47 -6.48
N GLY A 208 -5.42 23.06 -5.67
CA GLY A 208 -6.66 22.41 -5.24
C GLY A 208 -6.51 21.43 -4.08
N LYS A 209 -7.52 20.57 -3.93
CA LYS A 209 -7.62 19.55 -2.88
C LYS A 209 -7.91 18.18 -3.50
N PHE A 210 -7.44 17.13 -2.83
CA PHE A 210 -7.44 15.76 -3.32
C PHE A 210 -8.33 14.85 -2.47
N ASP A 211 -8.78 13.76 -3.09
CA ASP A 211 -9.66 12.77 -2.47
C ASP A 211 -8.89 11.60 -1.86
N LEU A 212 -7.66 11.39 -2.29
CA LEU A 212 -6.76 10.36 -1.77
C LEU A 212 -5.32 10.85 -1.87
N VAL A 213 -4.50 10.57 -0.87
CA VAL A 213 -3.04 10.61 -0.96
C VAL A 213 -2.53 9.17 -1.01
N PHE A 214 -1.72 8.84 -2.01
CA PHE A 214 -1.04 7.56 -2.10
C PHE A 214 0.40 7.75 -2.54
N THR A 215 1.35 7.46 -1.67
CA THR A 215 2.75 7.75 -1.92
C THR A 215 3.70 6.69 -1.38
N CYS A 216 4.88 6.60 -1.98
CA CYS A 216 5.97 5.74 -1.55
C CYS A 216 7.26 6.56 -1.55
N PRO A 217 7.62 7.13 -0.40
CA PRO A 217 8.82 7.96 -0.28
C PRO A 217 10.11 7.15 -0.41
N PRO A 218 11.26 7.78 -0.68
CA PRO A 218 12.55 7.14 -0.59
C PRO A 218 12.83 6.66 0.84
N TYR A 219 13.54 5.52 0.95
CA TYR A 219 13.88 4.91 2.23
C TYR A 219 15.24 5.40 2.72
N PHE A 220 15.41 6.71 2.81
CA PHE A 220 16.63 7.38 3.16
C PHE A 220 17.80 7.00 2.21
N ASP A 221 18.96 6.58 2.72
CA ASP A 221 20.17 6.24 1.99
C ASP A 221 20.17 4.82 1.38
N LEU A 222 19.02 4.14 1.34
CA LEU A 222 18.93 2.79 0.76
C LEU A 222 19.13 2.82 -0.76
N GLU A 223 18.58 3.83 -1.42
CA GLU A 223 18.72 4.08 -2.85
C GLU A 223 19.01 5.57 -3.04
N VAL A 224 20.05 5.89 -3.80
CA VAL A 224 20.33 7.26 -4.24
C VAL A 224 19.70 7.45 -5.61
N TYR A 225 18.80 8.42 -5.74
CA TYR A 225 18.01 8.61 -6.95
C TYR A 225 18.60 9.62 -7.92
N SER A 226 19.36 10.60 -7.42
CA SER A 226 20.07 11.60 -8.24
C SER A 226 21.27 12.17 -7.50
N ASP A 227 22.08 12.97 -8.20
CA ASP A 227 23.16 13.77 -7.60
C ASP A 227 22.66 15.16 -7.17
N ASP A 228 21.36 15.45 -7.22
CA ASP A 228 20.77 16.71 -6.82
C ASP A 228 20.86 16.91 -5.30
N GLU A 229 21.27 18.08 -4.86
CA GLU A 229 21.38 18.43 -3.43
C GLU A 229 20.00 18.47 -2.73
N ASN A 230 18.91 18.61 -3.49
CA ASN A 230 17.54 18.56 -2.98
C ASN A 230 16.97 17.16 -2.92
N ASP A 231 17.69 16.15 -3.43
CA ASP A 231 17.30 14.74 -3.26
C ASP A 231 17.47 14.34 -1.80
N ILE A 232 16.35 14.11 -1.12
CA ILE A 232 16.35 13.79 0.31
C ILE A 232 17.13 12.49 0.64
N SER A 233 17.39 11.65 -0.36
CA SER A 233 18.24 10.44 -0.17
C SER A 233 19.72 10.76 0.00
N ASN A 234 20.15 11.98 -0.35
CA ASN A 234 21.54 12.46 -0.23
C ASN A 234 21.81 13.23 1.07
N MET A 235 20.77 13.54 1.85
CA MET A 235 20.87 14.35 3.06
C MET A 235 21.49 13.59 4.24
N GLU A 236 22.01 14.31 5.24
CA GLU A 236 22.23 13.69 6.56
C GLU A 236 20.89 13.31 7.19
N TYR A 237 20.90 12.34 8.11
CA TYR A 237 19.65 11.74 8.58
C TYR A 237 18.74 12.73 9.31
N GLU A 238 19.32 13.62 10.11
CA GLU A 238 18.59 14.65 10.85
C GLU A 238 17.87 15.62 9.90
N ASP A 239 18.55 16.06 8.84
CA ASP A 239 17.98 16.94 7.81
C ASP A 239 16.88 16.20 7.02
N PHE A 240 17.13 14.92 6.70
CA PHE A 240 16.13 14.07 6.07
C PHE A 240 14.83 13.98 6.89
N GLU A 241 14.94 13.76 8.21
CA GLU A 241 13.75 13.65 9.08
C GLU A 241 12.89 14.92 9.04
N GLU A 242 13.51 16.09 9.08
CA GLU A 242 12.82 17.38 9.04
C GLU A 242 12.14 17.59 7.69
N VAL A 243 12.85 17.43 6.59
CA VAL A 243 12.34 17.62 5.22
C VAL A 243 11.25 16.60 4.90
N TYR A 244 11.45 15.36 5.28
CA TYR A 244 10.47 14.30 5.10
C TYR A 244 9.14 14.60 5.81
N LYS A 245 9.20 15.02 7.07
CA LYS A 245 8.01 15.44 7.83
C LYS A 245 7.32 16.63 7.17
N GLU A 246 8.08 17.66 6.78
CA GLU A 246 7.54 18.84 6.12
C GLU A 246 6.75 18.49 4.86
N ILE A 247 7.32 17.64 3.98
CA ILE A 247 6.66 17.19 2.75
C ILE A 247 5.34 16.47 3.07
N LEU A 248 5.34 15.53 4.03
CA LEU A 248 4.13 14.79 4.38
C LEU A 248 3.05 15.69 4.96
N VAL A 249 3.40 16.63 5.85
CA VAL A 249 2.46 17.58 6.44
C VAL A 249 1.82 18.44 5.35
N LYS A 250 2.61 19.04 4.47
CA LYS A 250 2.11 19.86 3.35
C LYS A 250 1.25 19.03 2.39
N THR A 251 1.62 17.76 2.16
CA THR A 251 0.84 16.85 1.29
C THR A 251 -0.54 16.56 1.90
N VAL A 252 -0.60 16.27 3.21
CA VAL A 252 -1.86 16.03 3.90
C VAL A 252 -2.71 17.30 3.97
N ASP A 253 -2.10 18.48 3.98
CA ASP A 253 -2.86 19.75 3.88
C ASP A 253 -3.63 19.84 2.55
N LYS A 254 -3.13 19.24 1.47
CA LYS A 254 -3.88 19.13 0.21
C LYS A 254 -4.99 18.10 0.23
N LEU A 255 -5.02 17.19 1.20
CA LEU A 255 -6.09 16.20 1.36
C LEU A 255 -7.37 16.86 1.89
N LYS A 256 -8.51 16.53 1.32
CA LYS A 256 -9.84 16.92 1.84
C LYS A 256 -10.09 16.27 3.20
N ASN A 257 -11.05 16.81 3.96
CA ASN A 257 -11.54 16.13 5.17
C ASN A 257 -12.32 14.86 4.80
N ASN A 258 -12.37 13.91 5.73
CA ASN A 258 -12.98 12.60 5.60
C ASN A 258 -12.39 11.79 4.42
N ARG A 259 -11.06 11.83 4.30
CA ARG A 259 -10.33 11.14 3.22
C ARG A 259 -9.13 10.39 3.78
N PHE A 260 -8.71 9.39 3.02
CA PHE A 260 -7.56 8.56 3.38
C PHE A 260 -6.25 9.09 2.81
N ALA A 261 -5.18 8.84 3.55
CA ALA A 261 -3.81 8.96 3.06
C ALA A 261 -3.08 7.65 3.30
N ILE A 262 -2.33 7.17 2.31
CA ILE A 262 -1.63 5.90 2.34
C ILE A 262 -0.16 6.14 2.05
N VAL A 263 0.70 5.65 2.93
CA VAL A 263 2.17 5.72 2.76
C VAL A 263 2.74 4.32 2.76
N VAL A 264 3.39 3.94 1.67
CA VAL A 264 4.14 2.68 1.57
C VAL A 264 5.57 2.94 1.99
N ILE A 265 6.00 2.31 3.09
CA ILE A 265 7.31 2.58 3.69
C ILE A 265 7.91 1.30 4.30
N SER A 266 9.23 1.27 4.46
CA SER A 266 9.93 0.21 5.16
C SER A 266 11.04 0.80 6.02
N ASP A 267 11.25 0.22 7.21
CA ASP A 267 12.43 0.58 7.98
C ASP A 267 13.71 0.08 7.32
N VAL A 268 14.72 0.89 7.39
CA VAL A 268 16.09 0.58 6.94
C VAL A 268 17.05 0.56 8.14
N ARG A 269 18.16 -0.14 7.97
CA ARG A 269 19.20 -0.19 9.00
C ARG A 269 20.31 0.80 8.69
N ASP A 270 20.77 1.49 9.72
CA ASP A 270 21.96 2.31 9.66
C ASP A 270 23.25 1.45 9.50
N LYS A 271 24.38 2.11 9.31
CA LYS A 271 25.71 1.47 9.19
C LYS A 271 26.11 0.68 10.45
N LYS A 272 25.54 1.00 11.62
CA LYS A 272 25.75 0.27 12.89
C LYS A 272 24.82 -0.95 12.99
N GLY A 273 23.75 -1.00 12.18
CA GLY A 273 22.81 -2.11 12.10
C GLY A 273 21.54 -1.93 12.90
N PHE A 274 21.27 -0.76 13.44
CA PHE A 274 20.00 -0.41 14.09
C PHE A 274 18.99 0.11 13.05
N TYR A 275 17.71 -0.09 13.32
CA TYR A 275 16.65 0.50 12.49
C TYR A 275 16.57 2.01 12.71
N ARG A 276 16.26 2.73 11.63
CA ARG A 276 16.04 4.17 11.63
C ARG A 276 14.61 4.58 11.95
N ASP A 277 13.72 3.61 12.15
CA ASP A 277 12.31 3.81 12.50
C ASP A 277 11.55 4.78 11.57
N LEU A 278 11.72 4.62 10.25
CA LEU A 278 10.99 5.41 9.26
C LEU A 278 9.47 5.23 9.37
N VAL A 279 9.02 4.06 9.83
CA VAL A 279 7.61 3.78 10.11
C VAL A 279 7.09 4.67 11.24
N GLY A 280 7.84 4.80 12.33
CA GLY A 280 7.51 5.70 13.44
C GLY A 280 7.49 7.17 13.02
N LEU A 281 8.54 7.60 12.31
CA LEU A 281 8.66 8.96 11.75
C LEU A 281 7.45 9.33 10.87
N THR A 282 7.03 8.39 10.00
CA THR A 282 5.84 8.59 9.15
C THR A 282 4.57 8.76 10.00
N LYS A 283 4.39 7.89 11.01
CA LYS A 283 3.21 7.98 11.90
C LYS A 283 3.16 9.30 12.66
N GLU A 284 4.30 9.84 13.09
CA GLU A 284 4.40 11.15 13.75
C GLU A 284 4.03 12.28 12.79
N ALA A 285 4.64 12.34 11.60
CA ALA A 285 4.36 13.37 10.61
C ALA A 285 2.88 13.42 10.21
N MET A 286 2.28 12.25 9.98
CA MET A 286 0.87 12.14 9.62
C MET A 286 -0.05 12.59 10.75
N LYS A 287 0.29 12.25 12.00
CA LYS A 287 -0.45 12.71 13.19
C LYS A 287 -0.36 14.23 13.38
N GLU A 288 0.79 14.82 13.17
CA GLU A 288 0.99 16.27 13.22
C GLU A 288 0.12 17.00 12.19
N SER A 289 -0.07 16.42 11.01
CA SER A 289 -0.94 16.96 9.96
C SER A 289 -2.44 16.71 10.17
N GLY A 290 -2.83 16.04 11.26
CA GLY A 290 -4.22 15.73 11.61
C GLY A 290 -4.78 14.47 10.89
N ALA A 291 -3.95 13.69 10.22
CA ALA A 291 -4.33 12.39 9.68
C ALA A 291 -3.96 11.28 10.68
N LEU A 292 -4.96 10.65 11.28
CA LEU A 292 -4.74 9.65 12.32
C LEU A 292 -4.55 8.26 11.73
N PHE A 293 -3.69 7.46 12.36
CA PHE A 293 -3.39 6.09 11.94
C PHE A 293 -4.64 5.21 12.02
N TYR A 294 -5.01 4.58 10.91
CA TYR A 294 -6.27 3.87 10.77
C TYR A 294 -6.10 2.36 10.52
N ASN A 295 -5.26 1.96 9.53
CA ASN A 295 -4.94 0.56 9.29
C ASN A 295 -3.43 0.35 9.19
N ASP A 296 -2.95 -0.80 9.70
CA ASP A 296 -1.59 -1.31 9.52
C ASP A 296 -1.64 -2.53 8.60
N ILE A 297 -1.16 -2.36 7.37
CA ILE A 297 -1.15 -3.43 6.38
C ILE A 297 0.31 -3.81 6.10
N ILE A 298 0.59 -5.09 6.13
CA ILE A 298 1.89 -5.67 5.82
C ILE A 298 1.87 -6.21 4.39
N LEU A 299 2.66 -5.63 3.51
CA LEU A 299 2.88 -6.17 2.18
C LEU A 299 4.05 -7.16 2.24
N LYS A 300 3.74 -8.45 2.24
CA LYS A 300 4.77 -9.50 2.21
C LYS A 300 5.32 -9.62 0.80
N ASN A 301 6.59 -9.26 0.63
CA ASN A 301 7.32 -9.37 -0.62
C ASN A 301 7.77 -10.81 -0.88
N ALA A 302 8.05 -11.12 -2.15
CA ALA A 302 8.63 -12.40 -2.53
C ALA A 302 9.99 -12.63 -1.85
N ASN A 303 10.23 -13.88 -1.45
CA ASN A 303 11.42 -14.28 -0.71
C ASN A 303 12.66 -14.52 -1.60
N ALA A 304 12.84 -13.79 -2.70
CA ALA A 304 13.84 -14.06 -3.73
C ALA A 304 15.27 -14.29 -3.19
N SER A 305 15.86 -13.27 -2.58
CA SER A 305 17.23 -13.35 -2.02
C SER A 305 17.26 -13.54 -0.50
N GLY A 306 16.10 -13.61 0.16
CA GLY A 306 15.98 -13.62 1.61
C GLY A 306 16.67 -14.81 2.25
N ALA A 307 16.51 -16.01 1.68
CA ALA A 307 17.12 -17.23 2.20
C ALA A 307 18.64 -17.19 2.14
N ILE A 308 19.21 -16.64 1.04
CA ILE A 308 20.67 -16.48 0.87
C ILE A 308 21.22 -15.51 1.91
N ARG A 309 20.54 -14.38 2.12
CA ARG A 309 20.96 -13.34 3.08
C ARG A 309 20.80 -13.78 4.54
N ALA A 310 19.81 -14.63 4.83
CA ALA A 310 19.43 -15.01 6.20
C ALA A 310 20.60 -15.59 6.99
N ASN A 311 21.38 -16.52 6.40
CA ASN A 311 22.52 -17.14 7.07
C ASN A 311 23.63 -16.12 7.44
N GLY A 312 23.92 -15.18 6.54
CA GLY A 312 24.89 -14.11 6.79
C GLY A 312 24.42 -13.13 7.87
N MET A 313 23.18 -12.68 7.77
CA MET A 313 22.59 -11.72 8.71
C MET A 313 22.39 -12.32 10.10
N MET A 314 22.04 -13.62 10.19
CA MET A 314 21.80 -14.29 11.47
C MET A 314 23.07 -14.48 12.30
N LYS A 315 24.26 -14.43 11.70
CA LYS A 315 25.52 -14.38 12.46
C LYS A 315 25.55 -13.22 13.45
N ASN A 316 24.94 -12.09 13.09
CA ASN A 316 24.77 -10.91 13.94
C ASN A 316 23.37 -10.81 14.57
N ARG A 317 22.61 -11.92 14.61
CA ARG A 317 21.24 -11.96 15.13
C ARG A 317 20.30 -10.95 14.43
N LYS A 318 20.57 -10.61 13.18
CA LYS A 318 19.70 -9.77 12.35
C LYS A 318 18.78 -10.66 11.52
N VAL A 319 17.48 -10.45 11.62
CA VAL A 319 16.50 -11.09 10.72
C VAL A 319 16.40 -10.34 9.41
N VAL A 320 16.16 -11.07 8.34
CA VAL A 320 15.90 -10.48 7.01
C VAL A 320 14.46 -9.93 6.98
N ARG A 321 14.30 -8.65 6.66
CA ARG A 321 13.00 -8.06 6.44
C ARG A 321 12.46 -8.47 5.07
N LEU A 322 11.26 -9.03 5.04
CA LEU A 322 10.58 -9.53 3.83
C LEU A 322 9.24 -8.82 3.59
N HIS A 323 9.07 -7.63 4.14
CA HIS A 323 7.83 -6.88 4.02
C HIS A 323 8.06 -5.39 3.99
N GLN A 324 7.08 -4.70 3.44
CA GLN A 324 6.89 -3.27 3.57
C GLN A 324 5.62 -3.03 4.42
N ASN A 325 5.52 -1.85 5.02
CA ASN A 325 4.30 -1.39 5.66
C ASN A 325 3.52 -0.53 4.68
N VAL A 326 2.23 -0.78 4.58
CA VAL A 326 1.27 0.08 3.90
C VAL A 326 0.45 0.74 5.00
N LEU A 327 0.88 1.93 5.40
CA LEU A 327 0.30 2.68 6.50
C LEU A 327 -0.88 3.49 5.98
N VAL A 328 -2.07 3.22 6.50
CA VAL A 328 -3.29 3.92 6.13
C VAL A 328 -3.69 4.88 7.23
N PHE A 329 -3.90 6.14 6.86
CA PHE A 329 -4.31 7.20 7.77
C PHE A 329 -5.64 7.79 7.32
N PHE A 330 -6.40 8.32 8.25
CA PHE A 330 -7.67 8.99 7.97
C PHE A 330 -7.67 10.40 8.56
N LYS A 331 -8.01 11.39 7.72
CA LYS A 331 -8.14 12.80 8.09
C LYS A 331 -9.61 13.14 8.22
N GLY A 332 -10.10 13.36 9.45
CA GLY A 332 -11.47 13.74 9.70
C GLY A 332 -12.19 12.86 10.73
N ASP A 333 -13.51 12.77 10.62
CA ASP A 333 -14.36 11.97 11.52
C ASP A 333 -14.62 10.57 10.92
N PRO A 334 -14.12 9.47 11.53
CA PRO A 334 -14.34 8.11 11.02
C PRO A 334 -15.82 7.71 10.89
N LYS A 335 -16.71 8.35 11.66
CA LYS A 335 -18.16 8.10 11.54
C LYS A 335 -18.73 8.50 10.18
N LYS A 336 -18.03 9.39 9.47
CA LYS A 336 -18.39 9.84 8.12
C LYS A 336 -17.97 8.90 7.01
N ILE A 337 -17.18 7.86 7.30
CA ILE A 337 -16.71 6.91 6.29
C ILE A 337 -17.90 6.29 5.55
N LYS A 338 -18.95 5.84 6.26
CA LYS A 338 -20.13 5.22 5.66
C LYS A 338 -20.95 6.20 4.77
N GLU A 339 -20.75 7.51 4.90
CA GLU A 339 -21.42 8.52 4.06
C GLU A 339 -20.66 8.78 2.75
N ASP A 340 -19.34 8.67 2.79
CA ASP A 340 -18.43 9.01 1.68
C ASP A 340 -17.95 7.77 0.91
N PHE A 341 -18.09 6.57 1.50
CA PHE A 341 -17.59 5.31 0.97
C PHE A 341 -18.70 4.27 1.00
N GLU A 342 -19.31 4.01 -0.16
CA GLU A 342 -20.28 2.95 -0.33
C GLU A 342 -19.64 1.56 -0.23
N PRO A 343 -20.39 0.50 0.06
CA PRO A 343 -19.87 -0.86 0.01
C PRO A 343 -19.28 -1.16 -1.35
N LEU A 344 -18.09 -1.78 -1.35
CA LEU A 344 -17.44 -2.17 -2.59
C LEU A 344 -18.27 -3.25 -3.30
N GLU A 345 -18.63 -2.98 -4.55
CA GLU A 345 -19.31 -3.92 -5.44
C GLU A 345 -18.32 -4.96 -6.00
N GLU A 346 -18.87 -6.01 -6.62
CA GLU A 346 -18.05 -7.00 -7.34
C GLU A 346 -17.23 -6.32 -8.44
N ILE A 347 -15.97 -6.67 -8.48
CA ILE A 347 -15.06 -6.18 -9.51
C ILE A 347 -15.35 -6.99 -10.78
N GLY A 348 -16.00 -6.38 -11.75
CA GLY A 348 -16.14 -6.97 -13.09
C GLY A 348 -14.77 -7.29 -13.70
N ASP A 349 -14.77 -8.10 -14.74
CA ASP A 349 -13.52 -8.45 -15.42
C ASP A 349 -12.94 -7.18 -16.09
N PHE A 350 -11.93 -6.61 -15.43
CA PHE A 350 -11.35 -5.31 -15.80
C PHE A 350 -10.39 -5.44 -16.99
N PHE A 351 -9.98 -6.68 -17.33
CA PHE A 351 -9.00 -6.96 -18.39
C PHE A 351 -9.58 -7.67 -19.62
N GLU A 352 -10.93 -7.83 -19.71
CA GLU A 352 -11.61 -8.32 -20.90
C GLU A 352 -11.77 -7.28 -22.02
#